data_5c9caf1f2035e0d9a79d0a42b9f50cb1
#
_entry.id   5c9caf1f2035e0d9a79d0a42b9f50cb1
#
_cell.length_a   1.000
_cell.length_b   1.000
_cell.length_c   1.000
_cell.angle_alpha   90.00
_cell.angle_beta   90.00
_cell.angle_gamma   90.00
#
_symmetry.space_group_name_H-M   'P 1'
#
loop_
_entity.id
_entity.type
_entity.pdbx_description
1 polymer ?
#
loop_
_entity_poly.entity_id
_entity_poly.type
_entity_poly.pdbx_seq_one_letter_code
_entity_poly.pdbx_strand_id
1 'polypeptide(L)'
;MRGNECPIHVADGVLGKQCHICAFFNGFDEQHKVLRSFIKEGFERGDKAFHIVDPELREDHLKRLAEAGIDVEQAIATGQLELRRWQDAYLRDDRFDQDGMLALLEEVLGSGAAAGNPLVRFVSRVEPSLVDKAGEDNWLEYETRVNYAVSKYNDPVICTYDLKNFSASLVMDMLRVHPVVIVGGVLQENPFFVPPDQFLLELRERKSARRGAIQAHW
;
A
#
# COMPACT_ATOMS: atom_id res chain seq x y z
N MET A 1 21.69 -6.54 -5.21
CA MET A 1 21.27 -5.13 -5.23
C MET A 1 20.97 -4.80 -6.68
N ARG A 2 19.71 -4.58 -7.05
CA ARG A 2 19.35 -4.06 -8.36
C ARG A 2 19.72 -2.58 -8.35
N GLY A 3 20.63 -2.17 -9.20
CA GLY A 3 20.96 -0.76 -9.37
C GLY A 3 19.77 -0.05 -10.00
N ASN A 4 19.08 0.75 -9.23
CA ASN A 4 18.01 1.60 -9.73
C ASN A 4 18.67 2.81 -10.44
N GLU A 5 19.11 2.58 -11.69
CA GLU A 5 19.74 3.65 -12.49
C GLU A 5 18.73 4.68 -13.04
N CYS A 6 17.43 4.38 -12.94
CA CYS A 6 16.37 5.28 -13.39
C CYS A 6 15.49 5.75 -12.23
N PRO A 7 15.24 7.06 -12.10
CA PRO A 7 14.36 7.59 -11.07
C PRO A 7 12.94 7.06 -11.23
N ILE A 8 12.25 6.82 -10.11
CA ILE A 8 10.83 6.48 -10.06
C ILE A 8 10.06 7.76 -9.78
N HIS A 9 9.22 8.17 -10.73
CA HIS A 9 8.38 9.36 -10.55
C HIS A 9 7.03 8.94 -9.93
N VAL A 10 6.65 9.65 -8.87
CA VAL A 10 5.37 9.45 -8.18
C VAL A 10 4.80 10.82 -7.85
N ALA A 11 3.53 11.05 -8.20
CA ALA A 11 2.90 12.37 -8.03
C ALA A 11 3.74 13.48 -8.72
N ASP A 12 4.18 14.46 -7.96
CA ASP A 12 4.99 15.58 -8.44
C ASP A 12 6.50 15.41 -8.18
N GLY A 13 6.92 14.26 -7.60
CA GLY A 13 8.28 14.08 -7.10
C GLY A 13 8.97 12.83 -7.63
N VAL A 14 10.18 12.64 -7.15
CA VAL A 14 11.02 11.45 -7.39
C VAL A 14 11.15 10.67 -6.08
N LEU A 15 10.86 9.37 -6.13
CA LEU A 15 10.96 8.51 -4.97
C LEU A 15 12.42 8.33 -4.55
N GLY A 16 12.69 8.54 -3.26
CA GLY A 16 13.98 8.32 -2.63
C GLY A 16 14.24 6.84 -2.30
N LYS A 17 15.03 6.60 -1.26
CA LYS A 17 15.38 5.24 -0.81
C LYS A 17 14.23 4.52 -0.07
N GLN A 18 13.34 5.28 0.52
CA GLN A 18 12.19 4.74 1.24
C GLN A 18 11.07 4.44 0.25
N CYS A 19 10.61 3.20 0.23
CA CYS A 19 9.68 2.70 -0.79
C CYS A 19 8.28 2.39 -0.24
N HIS A 20 8.03 2.52 1.07
CA HIS A 20 6.71 2.36 1.69
C HIS A 20 6.01 3.71 1.80
N ILE A 21 4.93 3.87 1.03
CA ILE A 21 4.28 5.16 0.80
C ILE A 21 2.82 5.09 1.26
N CYS A 22 2.40 6.03 2.10
CA CYS A 22 0.99 6.28 2.37
C CYS A 22 0.48 7.39 1.46
N ALA A 23 -0.58 7.15 0.73
CA ALA A 23 -1.18 8.15 -0.15
C ALA A 23 -2.62 8.45 0.26
N PHE A 24 -2.88 9.72 0.58
CA PHE A 24 -4.19 10.19 1.01
C PHE A 24 -4.89 10.92 -0.13
N PHE A 25 -6.13 10.54 -0.42
CA PHE A 25 -6.95 11.08 -1.49
C PHE A 25 -8.37 11.39 -1.05
N ASN A 26 -9.03 12.31 -1.74
CA ASN A 26 -10.45 12.61 -1.56
C ASN A 26 -11.32 11.89 -2.60
N GLY A 27 -11.11 10.57 -2.73
CA GLY A 27 -11.84 9.72 -3.65
C GLY A 27 -11.00 9.13 -4.76
N PHE A 28 -11.62 8.25 -5.51
CA PHE A 28 -10.97 7.42 -6.53
C PHE A 28 -10.45 8.23 -7.74
N ASP A 29 -11.14 9.33 -8.09
CA ASP A 29 -10.71 10.20 -9.19
C ASP A 29 -9.38 10.90 -8.91
N GLU A 30 -9.20 11.42 -7.69
CA GLU A 30 -7.94 12.05 -7.29
C GLU A 30 -6.81 11.01 -7.25
N GLN A 31 -7.07 9.83 -6.69
CA GLN A 31 -6.11 8.72 -6.68
C GLN A 31 -5.59 8.42 -8.09
N HIS A 32 -6.50 8.21 -9.05
CA HIS A 32 -6.13 7.92 -10.42
C HIS A 32 -5.37 9.07 -11.08
N LYS A 33 -5.80 10.30 -10.88
CA LYS A 33 -5.13 11.48 -11.43
C LYS A 33 -3.69 11.58 -10.96
N VAL A 34 -3.46 11.39 -9.65
CA VAL A 34 -2.14 11.54 -9.03
C VAL A 34 -1.22 10.37 -9.36
N LEU A 35 -1.72 9.13 -9.37
CA LEU A 35 -0.91 7.95 -9.61
C LEU A 35 -0.77 7.58 -11.10
N ARG A 36 -1.46 8.28 -12.01
CA ARG A 36 -1.46 7.96 -13.45
C ARG A 36 -0.05 7.91 -14.06
N SER A 37 0.78 8.91 -13.79
CA SER A 37 2.15 8.98 -14.32
C SER A 37 3.02 7.84 -13.78
N PHE A 38 2.93 7.56 -12.48
CA PHE A 38 3.62 6.45 -11.83
C PHE A 38 3.26 5.10 -12.44
N ILE A 39 1.96 4.85 -12.63
CA ILE A 39 1.49 3.59 -13.21
C ILE A 39 1.95 3.48 -14.67
N LYS A 40 1.73 4.51 -15.48
CA LYS A 40 2.09 4.52 -16.90
C LYS A 40 3.59 4.32 -17.11
N GLU A 41 4.44 5.06 -16.39
CA GLU A 41 5.89 4.89 -16.43
C GLU A 41 6.31 3.44 -16.13
N GLY A 42 5.65 2.78 -15.16
CA GLY A 42 5.92 1.38 -14.84
C GLY A 42 5.67 0.45 -16.03
N PHE A 43 4.54 0.60 -16.69
CA PHE A 43 4.23 -0.20 -17.88
C PHE A 43 5.21 0.04 -19.03
N GLU A 44 5.59 1.29 -19.29
CA GLU A 44 6.55 1.66 -20.32
C GLU A 44 7.97 1.10 -20.05
N ARG A 45 8.31 0.91 -18.78
CA ARG A 45 9.60 0.34 -18.36
C ARG A 45 9.62 -1.18 -18.28
N GLY A 46 8.47 -1.84 -18.42
CA GLY A 46 8.34 -3.28 -18.23
C GLY A 46 8.27 -3.71 -16.76
N ASP A 47 8.00 -2.78 -15.83
CA ASP A 47 7.77 -3.13 -14.43
C ASP A 47 6.49 -3.98 -14.29
N LYS A 48 6.44 -4.85 -13.29
CA LYS A 48 5.21 -5.57 -12.93
C LYS A 48 4.31 -4.63 -12.11
N ALA A 49 3.07 -4.48 -12.51
CA ALA A 49 2.03 -3.80 -11.74
C ALA A 49 1.23 -4.83 -10.94
N PHE A 50 1.25 -4.73 -9.61
CA PHE A 50 0.42 -5.52 -8.72
C PHE A 50 -0.52 -4.61 -7.96
N HIS A 51 -1.81 -4.68 -8.28
CA HIS A 51 -2.81 -3.80 -7.70
C HIS A 51 -3.84 -4.58 -6.88
N ILE A 52 -4.07 -4.15 -5.64
CA ILE A 52 -5.18 -4.61 -4.81
C ILE A 52 -6.30 -3.59 -4.93
N VAL A 53 -7.46 -4.03 -5.39
CA VAL A 53 -8.59 -3.16 -5.71
C VAL A 53 -9.88 -3.67 -5.06
N ASP A 54 -10.82 -2.76 -4.85
CA ASP A 54 -12.19 -3.13 -4.52
C ASP A 54 -12.85 -3.79 -5.73
N PRO A 55 -13.57 -4.92 -5.55
CA PRO A 55 -14.28 -5.58 -6.65
C PRO A 55 -15.25 -4.66 -7.40
N GLU A 56 -15.92 -3.74 -6.70
CA GLU A 56 -16.87 -2.80 -7.29
C GLU A 56 -16.19 -1.75 -8.17
N LEU A 57 -14.93 -1.43 -7.88
CA LEU A 57 -14.14 -0.44 -8.64
C LEU A 57 -13.26 -1.08 -9.74
N ARG A 58 -13.26 -2.42 -9.84
CA ARG A 58 -12.36 -3.15 -10.74
C ARG A 58 -12.54 -2.73 -12.21
N GLU A 59 -13.76 -2.66 -12.69
CA GLU A 59 -14.05 -2.29 -14.09
C GLU A 59 -13.63 -0.85 -14.39
N ASP A 60 -13.95 0.10 -13.49
CA ASP A 60 -13.55 1.49 -13.64
C ASP A 60 -12.03 1.64 -13.58
N HIS A 61 -11.35 0.88 -12.71
CA HIS A 61 -9.89 0.85 -12.65
C HIS A 61 -9.27 0.41 -13.98
N LEU A 62 -9.74 -0.72 -14.57
CA LEU A 62 -9.25 -1.21 -15.86
C LEU A 62 -9.51 -0.22 -16.99
N LYS A 63 -10.71 0.39 -17.02
CA LYS A 63 -11.04 1.43 -17.98
C LYS A 63 -10.07 2.61 -17.91
N ARG A 64 -9.74 3.09 -16.71
CA ARG A 64 -8.80 4.21 -16.51
C ARG A 64 -7.37 3.86 -16.91
N LEU A 65 -6.95 2.61 -16.72
CA LEU A 65 -5.67 2.13 -17.25
C LEU A 65 -5.65 2.16 -18.78
N ALA A 66 -6.71 1.70 -19.43
CA ALA A 66 -6.85 1.77 -20.88
C ALA A 66 -6.86 3.24 -21.40
N GLU A 67 -7.57 4.14 -20.72
CA GLU A 67 -7.58 5.59 -21.02
C GLU A 67 -6.19 6.24 -20.81
N ALA A 68 -5.34 5.65 -19.98
CA ALA A 68 -3.93 6.06 -19.84
C ALA A 68 -3.03 5.53 -20.98
N GLY A 69 -3.58 4.73 -21.90
CA GLY A 69 -2.86 4.15 -23.04
C GLY A 69 -2.20 2.81 -22.76
N ILE A 70 -2.64 2.10 -21.70
CA ILE A 70 -2.15 0.77 -21.36
C ILE A 70 -3.01 -0.28 -22.07
N ASP A 71 -2.36 -1.22 -22.78
CA ASP A 71 -3.03 -2.40 -23.30
C ASP A 71 -3.28 -3.38 -22.15
N VAL A 72 -4.47 -3.23 -21.54
CA VAL A 72 -4.87 -3.96 -20.33
C VAL A 72 -4.99 -5.46 -20.60
N GLU A 73 -5.51 -5.86 -21.76
CA GLU A 73 -5.68 -7.27 -22.11
C GLU A 73 -4.30 -7.95 -22.25
N GLN A 74 -3.40 -7.32 -22.97
CA GLN A 74 -2.03 -7.82 -23.13
C GLN A 74 -1.29 -7.83 -21.78
N ALA A 75 -1.42 -6.78 -20.97
CA ALA A 75 -0.75 -6.68 -19.69
C ALA A 75 -1.18 -7.79 -18.71
N ILE A 76 -2.47 -8.15 -18.71
CA ILE A 76 -2.99 -9.28 -17.93
C ILE A 76 -2.49 -10.61 -18.52
N ALA A 77 -2.57 -10.79 -19.84
CA ALA A 77 -2.16 -12.04 -20.50
C ALA A 77 -0.67 -12.35 -20.31
N THR A 78 0.18 -11.32 -20.26
CA THR A 78 1.64 -11.46 -20.02
C THR A 78 2.03 -11.54 -18.54
N GLY A 79 1.08 -11.29 -17.63
CA GLY A 79 1.35 -11.20 -16.19
C GLY A 79 2.04 -9.91 -15.76
N GLN A 80 2.17 -8.91 -16.65
CA GLN A 80 2.68 -7.59 -16.29
C GLN A 80 1.70 -6.83 -15.39
N LEU A 81 0.38 -7.03 -15.58
CA LEU A 81 -0.66 -6.54 -14.68
C LEU A 81 -1.30 -7.70 -13.92
N GLU A 82 -1.22 -7.65 -12.60
CA GLU A 82 -1.94 -8.54 -11.70
C GLU A 82 -2.89 -7.73 -10.82
N LEU A 83 -4.17 -8.13 -10.82
CA LEU A 83 -5.21 -7.50 -10.00
C LEU A 83 -5.73 -8.52 -8.99
N ARG A 84 -5.70 -8.15 -7.72
CA ARG A 84 -6.28 -8.93 -6.61
C ARG A 84 -7.43 -8.18 -5.97
N ARG A 85 -8.48 -8.90 -5.58
CA ARG A 85 -9.48 -8.35 -4.67
C ARG A 85 -8.89 -8.26 -3.28
N TRP A 86 -9.23 -7.22 -2.52
CA TRP A 86 -8.69 -7.07 -1.17
C TRP A 86 -9.08 -8.25 -0.26
N GLN A 87 -10.27 -8.86 -0.47
CA GLN A 87 -10.69 -10.05 0.28
C GLN A 87 -9.72 -11.21 0.07
N ASP A 88 -9.28 -11.44 -1.17
CA ASP A 88 -8.38 -12.55 -1.52
C ASP A 88 -6.95 -12.31 -1.04
N ALA A 89 -6.55 -11.05 -0.90
CA ALA A 89 -5.21 -10.68 -0.45
C ALA A 89 -5.10 -10.71 1.08
N TYR A 90 -6.06 -10.10 1.78
CA TYR A 90 -5.97 -9.81 3.21
C TYR A 90 -6.72 -10.79 4.12
N LEU A 91 -7.66 -11.59 3.57
CA LEU A 91 -8.47 -12.48 4.39
C LEU A 91 -8.14 -13.96 4.16
N ARG A 92 -8.24 -14.73 5.23
CA ARG A 92 -8.34 -16.19 5.21
C ARG A 92 -9.55 -16.57 6.07
N ASP A 93 -10.46 -17.40 5.52
CA ASP A 93 -11.71 -17.77 6.18
C ASP A 93 -12.48 -16.55 6.73
N ASP A 94 -12.58 -15.50 5.91
CA ASP A 94 -13.22 -14.20 6.22
C ASP A 94 -12.62 -13.43 7.43
N ARG A 95 -11.41 -13.78 7.84
CA ARG A 95 -10.66 -13.10 8.91
C ARG A 95 -9.40 -12.47 8.36
N PHE A 96 -9.05 -11.33 8.93
CA PHE A 96 -7.79 -10.66 8.59
C PHE A 96 -6.59 -11.55 8.94
N ASP A 97 -5.79 -11.84 7.91
CA ASP A 97 -4.57 -12.68 8.02
C ASP A 97 -3.33 -11.81 7.75
N GLN A 98 -2.83 -11.21 8.81
CA GLN A 98 -1.66 -10.34 8.76
C GLN A 98 -0.41 -11.06 8.21
N ASP A 99 -0.15 -12.27 8.67
CA ASP A 99 1.05 -13.03 8.29
C ASP A 99 0.93 -13.53 6.85
N GLY A 100 -0.25 -13.98 6.44
CA GLY A 100 -0.53 -14.37 5.07
C GLY A 100 -0.36 -13.21 4.09
N MET A 101 -0.80 -12.00 4.46
CA MET A 101 -0.61 -10.82 3.61
C MET A 101 0.85 -10.38 3.52
N LEU A 102 1.60 -10.42 4.62
CA LEU A 102 3.04 -10.13 4.59
C LEU A 102 3.80 -11.14 3.73
N ALA A 103 3.45 -12.43 3.81
CA ALA A 103 4.03 -13.47 2.95
C ALA A 103 3.71 -13.22 1.47
N LEU A 104 2.46 -12.85 1.13
CA LEU A 104 2.07 -12.48 -0.23
C LEU A 104 2.88 -11.27 -0.72
N LEU A 105 3.03 -10.24 0.09
CA LEU A 105 3.83 -9.06 -0.27
C LEU A 105 5.28 -9.45 -0.59
N GLU A 106 5.93 -10.24 0.26
CA GLU A 106 7.31 -10.70 0.03
C GLU A 106 7.43 -11.61 -1.21
N GLU A 107 6.45 -12.48 -1.45
CA GLU A 107 6.37 -13.31 -2.65
C GLU A 107 6.30 -12.44 -3.91
N VAL A 108 5.39 -11.47 -3.92
CA VAL A 108 5.17 -10.57 -5.07
C VAL A 108 6.42 -9.75 -5.36
N LEU A 109 7.02 -9.11 -4.34
CA LEU A 109 8.23 -8.31 -4.51
C LEU A 109 9.44 -9.17 -4.92
N GLY A 110 9.55 -10.39 -4.36
CA GLY A 110 10.60 -11.33 -4.74
C GLY A 110 10.44 -11.91 -6.15
N SER A 111 9.21 -12.18 -6.58
CA SER A 111 8.91 -12.79 -7.87
C SER A 111 9.21 -11.89 -9.06
N GLY A 112 9.10 -10.57 -8.91
CA GLY A 112 9.43 -9.62 -9.98
C GLY A 112 10.85 -9.81 -10.50
N ALA A 113 11.81 -10.03 -9.59
CA ALA A 113 13.20 -10.31 -9.95
C ALA A 113 13.38 -11.62 -10.72
N ALA A 114 12.69 -12.66 -10.27
CA ALA A 114 12.79 -13.99 -10.90
C ALA A 114 12.15 -14.02 -12.31
N ALA A 115 11.09 -13.21 -12.52
CA ALA A 115 10.43 -13.07 -13.81
C ALA A 115 11.16 -12.11 -14.79
N GLY A 116 12.26 -11.47 -14.36
CA GLY A 116 13.02 -10.53 -15.20
C GLY A 116 12.41 -9.13 -15.29
N ASN A 117 11.37 -8.82 -14.49
CA ASN A 117 10.84 -7.47 -14.41
C ASN A 117 11.84 -6.55 -13.69
N PRO A 118 12.02 -5.30 -14.16
CA PRO A 118 12.91 -4.35 -13.49
C PRO A 118 12.49 -4.05 -12.06
N LEU A 119 11.19 -3.79 -11.84
CA LEU A 119 10.60 -3.52 -10.53
C LEU A 119 9.19 -4.14 -10.44
N VAL A 120 8.69 -4.24 -9.21
CA VAL A 120 7.27 -4.40 -8.92
C VAL A 120 6.71 -3.08 -8.40
N ARG A 121 5.66 -2.57 -9.03
CA ARG A 121 4.90 -1.41 -8.55
C ARG A 121 3.65 -1.90 -7.85
N PHE A 122 3.72 -1.93 -6.53
CA PHE A 122 2.64 -2.43 -5.70
C PHE A 122 1.73 -1.27 -5.28
N VAL A 123 0.44 -1.34 -5.60
CA VAL A 123 -0.56 -0.35 -5.18
C VAL A 123 -1.71 -1.08 -4.50
N SER A 124 -1.96 -0.75 -3.25
CA SER A 124 -3.09 -1.28 -2.49
C SER A 124 -4.08 -0.19 -2.15
N ARG A 125 -5.33 -0.37 -2.57
CA ARG A 125 -6.44 0.42 -2.06
C ARG A 125 -6.93 -0.20 -0.75
N VAL A 126 -6.86 0.58 0.31
CA VAL A 126 -7.33 0.17 1.64
C VAL A 126 -8.81 0.52 1.78
N GLU A 127 -9.63 -0.50 2.07
CA GLU A 127 -11.06 -0.33 2.26
C GLU A 127 -11.42 -0.26 3.75
N PRO A 128 -12.38 0.57 4.16
CA PRO A 128 -12.81 0.67 5.56
C PRO A 128 -13.23 -0.68 6.15
N SER A 129 -13.98 -1.48 5.38
CA SER A 129 -14.41 -2.81 5.79
C SER A 129 -13.24 -3.78 6.09
N LEU A 130 -12.09 -3.58 5.45
CA LEU A 130 -10.88 -4.34 5.77
C LEU A 130 -10.33 -3.93 7.14
N VAL A 131 -10.25 -2.61 7.40
CA VAL A 131 -9.77 -2.09 8.68
C VAL A 131 -10.71 -2.49 9.82
N ASP A 132 -12.04 -2.47 9.59
CA ASP A 132 -13.04 -2.94 10.54
C ASP A 132 -12.87 -4.43 10.88
N LYS A 133 -12.62 -5.27 9.87
CA LYS A 133 -12.35 -6.71 10.07
C LYS A 133 -11.05 -6.98 10.82
N ALA A 134 -10.01 -6.20 10.55
CA ALA A 134 -8.73 -6.30 11.23
C ALA A 134 -8.80 -5.79 12.68
N GLY A 135 -9.57 -4.71 12.89
CA GLY A 135 -9.47 -3.82 14.03
C GLY A 135 -8.27 -2.86 13.91
N GLU A 136 -8.47 -1.58 14.25
CA GLU A 136 -7.48 -0.52 14.02
C GLU A 136 -6.07 -0.89 14.54
N ASP A 137 -5.96 -1.41 15.76
CA ASP A 137 -4.65 -1.76 16.36
C ASP A 137 -3.92 -2.89 15.59
N ASN A 138 -4.64 -3.86 15.04
CA ASN A 138 -4.04 -4.94 14.24
C ASN A 138 -3.69 -4.46 12.83
N TRP A 139 -4.50 -3.56 12.27
CA TRP A 139 -4.19 -2.91 11.01
C TRP A 139 -2.91 -2.07 11.12
N LEU A 140 -2.80 -1.26 12.17
CA LEU A 140 -1.60 -0.47 12.45
C LEU A 140 -0.34 -1.35 12.67
N GLU A 141 -0.51 -2.47 13.37
CA GLU A 141 0.58 -3.45 13.54
C GLU A 141 1.04 -4.04 12.20
N TYR A 142 0.08 -4.41 11.33
CA TYR A 142 0.36 -4.89 9.98
C TYR A 142 1.12 -3.85 9.16
N GLU A 143 0.60 -2.63 9.02
CA GLU A 143 1.23 -1.55 8.25
C GLU A 143 2.63 -1.20 8.78
N THR A 144 2.82 -1.27 10.10
CA THR A 144 4.14 -1.09 10.70
C THR A 144 5.11 -2.19 10.27
N ARG A 145 4.65 -3.46 10.24
CA ARG A 145 5.45 -4.63 9.84
C ARG A 145 5.76 -4.64 8.33
N VAL A 146 4.94 -4.03 7.50
CA VAL A 146 5.22 -3.85 6.06
C VAL A 146 6.57 -3.17 5.84
N ASN A 147 6.96 -2.23 6.71
CA ASN A 147 8.27 -1.57 6.60
C ASN A 147 9.45 -2.56 6.65
N TYR A 148 9.37 -3.63 7.44
CA TYR A 148 10.41 -4.66 7.47
C TYR A 148 10.45 -5.48 6.17
N ALA A 149 9.30 -5.80 5.60
CA ALA A 149 9.22 -6.53 4.35
C ALA A 149 9.77 -5.68 3.21
N VAL A 150 9.28 -4.44 3.05
CA VAL A 150 9.66 -3.53 1.97
C VAL A 150 11.14 -3.13 2.03
N SER A 151 11.73 -3.01 3.23
CA SER A 151 13.15 -2.65 3.38
C SER A 151 14.13 -3.65 2.75
N LYS A 152 13.68 -4.88 2.46
CA LYS A 152 14.48 -5.91 1.77
C LYS A 152 14.53 -5.70 0.26
N TYR A 153 13.67 -4.85 -0.28
CA TYR A 153 13.48 -4.60 -1.71
C TYR A 153 13.59 -3.10 -2.01
N ASN A 154 13.73 -2.76 -3.29
CA ASN A 154 13.69 -1.37 -3.76
C ASN A 154 12.39 -1.07 -4.52
N ASP A 155 11.41 -1.92 -4.37
CA ASP A 155 10.14 -1.86 -5.09
C ASP A 155 9.18 -0.92 -4.36
N PRO A 156 8.52 0.01 -5.07
CA PRO A 156 7.58 0.93 -4.44
C PRO A 156 6.28 0.23 -4.03
N VAL A 157 5.90 0.42 -2.78
CA VAL A 157 4.64 -0.06 -2.20
C VAL A 157 3.81 1.13 -1.76
N ILE A 158 2.68 1.36 -2.40
CA ILE A 158 1.79 2.48 -2.14
C ILE A 158 0.48 1.98 -1.54
N CYS A 159 0.21 2.34 -0.27
CA CYS A 159 -1.06 2.13 0.41
C CYS A 159 -1.92 3.38 0.25
N THR A 160 -3.11 3.26 -0.39
CA THR A 160 -3.97 4.40 -0.69
C THR A 160 -5.18 4.43 0.22
N TYR A 161 -5.47 5.60 0.78
CA TYR A 161 -6.57 5.85 1.72
C TYR A 161 -7.47 6.97 1.21
N ASP A 162 -8.78 6.71 1.14
CA ASP A 162 -9.78 7.75 0.89
C ASP A 162 -10.13 8.44 2.20
N LEU A 163 -9.68 9.70 2.36
CA LEU A 163 -9.86 10.49 3.58
C LEU A 163 -11.31 10.62 4.05
N LYS A 164 -12.28 10.43 3.16
CA LYS A 164 -13.70 10.50 3.51
C LYS A 164 -14.18 9.32 4.36
N ASN A 165 -13.40 8.22 4.32
CA ASN A 165 -13.82 6.94 4.86
C ASN A 165 -13.10 6.54 6.14
N PHE A 166 -12.14 7.34 6.61
CA PHE A 166 -11.33 7.02 7.79
C PHE A 166 -11.38 8.12 8.84
N SER A 167 -11.30 7.73 10.11
CA SER A 167 -11.24 8.68 11.22
C SER A 167 -9.94 9.48 11.18
N ALA A 168 -10.00 10.72 11.67
CA ALA A 168 -8.80 11.56 11.80
C ALA A 168 -7.73 10.88 12.69
N SER A 169 -8.15 10.14 13.73
CA SER A 169 -7.24 9.39 14.60
C SER A 169 -6.44 8.33 13.82
N LEU A 170 -7.14 7.52 13.01
CA LEU A 170 -6.48 6.50 12.19
C LEU A 170 -5.55 7.14 11.15
N VAL A 171 -5.97 8.22 10.49
CA VAL A 171 -5.13 8.95 9.53
C VAL A 171 -3.83 9.46 10.19
N MET A 172 -3.92 9.99 11.40
CA MET A 172 -2.73 10.42 12.16
C MET A 172 -1.80 9.27 12.52
N ASP A 173 -2.35 8.10 12.90
CA ASP A 173 -1.54 6.92 13.15
C ASP A 173 -0.95 6.35 11.85
N MET A 174 -1.69 6.39 10.71
CA MET A 174 -1.14 6.00 9.40
C MET A 174 0.04 6.88 8.97
N LEU A 175 -0.02 8.19 9.24
CA LEU A 175 1.14 9.07 9.04
C LEU A 175 2.36 8.60 9.85
N ARG A 176 2.16 8.10 11.05
CA ARG A 176 3.26 7.69 11.93
C ARG A 176 3.93 6.38 11.52
N VAL A 177 3.28 5.55 10.71
CA VAL A 177 3.82 4.24 10.29
C VAL A 177 4.43 4.24 8.89
N HIS A 178 4.31 5.33 8.11
CA HIS A 178 4.84 5.41 6.75
C HIS A 178 5.97 6.43 6.62
N PRO A 179 7.14 6.04 6.10
CA PRO A 179 8.27 6.96 5.93
C PRO A 179 8.10 7.99 4.82
N VAL A 180 7.20 7.74 3.87
CA VAL A 180 6.90 8.63 2.74
C VAL A 180 5.40 8.81 2.62
N VAL A 181 4.97 10.01 2.28
CA VAL A 181 3.54 10.33 2.12
C VAL A 181 3.26 11.08 0.82
N ILE A 182 2.05 10.88 0.30
CA ILE A 182 1.44 11.70 -0.74
C ILE A 182 0.20 12.37 -0.14
N VAL A 183 0.24 13.68 -0.04
CA VAL A 183 -0.88 14.51 0.46
C VAL A 183 -1.11 15.65 -0.52
N GLY A 184 -2.35 15.83 -0.97
CA GLY A 184 -2.68 16.87 -1.96
C GLY A 184 -1.91 16.72 -3.28
N GLY A 185 -1.53 15.50 -3.65
CA GLY A 185 -0.74 15.22 -4.87
C GLY A 185 0.76 15.51 -4.74
N VAL A 186 1.24 15.87 -3.55
CA VAL A 186 2.66 16.17 -3.29
C VAL A 186 3.33 14.97 -2.59
N LEU A 187 4.43 14.48 -3.16
CA LEU A 187 5.28 13.45 -2.57
C LEU A 187 6.30 14.09 -1.63
N GLN A 188 6.41 13.58 -0.40
CA GLN A 188 7.40 14.07 0.55
C GLN A 188 7.84 13.01 1.54
N GLU A 189 9.08 13.12 2.04
CA GLU A 189 9.52 12.39 3.22
C GLU A 189 8.67 12.81 4.42
N ASN A 190 8.29 11.84 5.23
CA ASN A 190 7.33 12.09 6.30
C ASN A 190 8.04 12.40 7.64
N PRO A 191 8.00 13.64 8.13
CA PRO A 191 8.64 14.00 9.40
C PRO A 191 7.95 13.40 10.64
N PHE A 192 6.72 12.85 10.49
CA PHE A 192 5.97 12.21 11.57
C PHE A 192 6.24 10.71 11.69
N PHE A 193 7.04 10.16 10.77
CA PHE A 193 7.37 8.73 10.79
C PHE A 193 8.05 8.30 12.09
N VAL A 194 7.54 7.23 12.68
CA VAL A 194 8.11 6.62 13.89
C VAL A 194 8.75 5.28 13.48
N PRO A 195 9.99 5.00 13.90
CA PRO A 195 10.63 3.72 13.60
C PRO A 195 9.75 2.53 14.03
N PRO A 196 9.66 1.46 13.20
CA PRO A 196 8.76 0.34 13.43
C PRO A 196 8.84 -0.27 14.83
N ASP A 197 10.04 -0.49 15.36
CA ASP A 197 10.22 -1.08 16.71
C ASP A 197 9.60 -0.20 17.79
N GLN A 198 9.77 1.12 17.67
CA GLN A 198 9.22 2.08 18.62
C GLN A 198 7.70 2.12 18.52
N PHE A 199 7.14 2.15 17.31
CA PHE A 199 5.68 2.21 17.14
C PHE A 199 5.01 0.91 17.60
N LEU A 200 5.61 -0.25 17.35
CA LEU A 200 5.11 -1.54 17.85
C LEU A 200 5.12 -1.62 19.38
N LEU A 201 6.12 -1.05 20.04
CA LEU A 201 6.14 -0.96 21.50
C LEU A 201 4.97 -0.10 22.01
N GLU A 202 4.78 1.08 21.41
CA GLU A 202 3.66 1.97 21.75
C GLU A 202 2.29 1.31 21.55
N LEU A 203 2.10 0.56 20.46
CA LEU A 203 0.85 -0.18 20.23
C LEU A 203 0.60 -1.24 21.32
N ARG A 204 1.63 -1.95 21.80
CA ARG A 204 1.51 -2.90 22.90
C ARG A 204 1.10 -2.22 24.20
N GLU A 205 1.66 -1.05 24.49
CA GLU A 205 1.30 -0.24 25.65
C GLU A 205 -0.14 0.24 25.56
N ARG A 206 -0.59 0.76 24.39
CA ARG A 206 -1.99 1.15 24.14
C ARG A 206 -2.96 -0.02 24.36
N LYS A 207 -2.66 -1.21 23.82
CA LYS A 207 -3.47 -2.43 24.02
C LYS A 207 -3.54 -2.84 25.50
N SER A 208 -2.45 -2.74 26.24
CA SER A 208 -2.39 -3.07 27.67
C SER A 208 -3.21 -2.10 28.51
N ALA A 209 -3.10 -0.80 28.26
CA ALA A 209 -3.86 0.23 28.97
C ALA A 209 -5.38 0.08 28.75
N ARG A 210 -5.83 -0.21 27.53
CA ARG A 210 -7.26 -0.47 27.24
C ARG A 210 -7.78 -1.69 28.00
N ARG A 211 -7.00 -2.80 28.09
CA ARG A 211 -7.36 -4.01 28.85
C ARG A 211 -7.48 -3.71 30.36
N GLY A 212 -6.55 -2.94 30.90
CA GLY A 212 -6.57 -2.53 32.30
C GLY A 212 -7.79 -1.64 32.66
N ALA A 213 -8.15 -0.72 31.75
CA ALA A 213 -9.32 0.14 31.93
C ALA A 213 -10.64 -0.65 31.93
N ILE A 214 -10.76 -1.68 31.09
CA ILE A 214 -11.95 -2.55 31.06
C ILE A 214 -12.08 -3.36 32.35
N GLN A 215 -10.96 -3.88 32.89
CA GLN A 215 -10.98 -4.66 34.14
C GLN A 215 -11.25 -3.82 35.40
N ALA A 216 -10.93 -2.52 35.37
CA ALA A 216 -11.17 -1.63 36.52
C ALA A 216 -12.64 -1.15 36.63
N HIS A 217 -13.50 -1.47 35.69
CA HIS A 217 -14.92 -1.06 35.66
C HIS A 217 -15.88 -2.21 36.02
N TRP A 218 -15.37 -3.36 36.43
CA TRP A 218 -16.10 -4.51 36.98
C TRP A 218 -15.71 -4.75 38.43
#